data_3e680b97f48dac326c7ec8c451a72ac7
#
_entry.id   3e680b97f48dac326c7ec8c451a72ac7
#
_cell.length_a   1.000
_cell.length_b   1.000
_cell.length_c   1.000
_cell.angle_alpha   90.00
_cell.angle_beta   90.00
_cell.angle_gamma   90.00
#
_symmetry.space_group_name_H-M   'P 1'
#
loop_
_entity.id
_entity.type
_entity.pdbx_description
1 polymer ?
#
loop_
_entity_poly.entity_id
_entity_poly.type
_entity_poly.pdbx_seq_one_letter_code
_entity_poly.pdbx_strand_id
1 'polypeptide(L)'
;MALAKRLQNLGTETAFAVSATAADWASRGNTVYPFHLGDIDLATPANIVEAMNKAIADGKTGYCPGPGIAPLREALAADINSLRGTDYTADNVIVQPGGKPVITKFL
;
A
#
# COMPACT_ATOMS: atom_id res chain seq x y z
N MET A 1 19.02 -14.15 26.43
CA MET A 1 17.99 -14.68 25.51
C MET A 1 18.61 -14.70 24.11
N ALA A 2 18.74 -15.86 23.47
CA ALA A 2 19.36 -15.95 22.13
C ALA A 2 18.28 -15.77 21.06
N LEU A 3 18.50 -14.86 20.13
CA LEU A 3 17.64 -14.67 18.96
C LEU A 3 17.78 -15.87 17.99
N ALA A 4 16.72 -16.19 17.27
CA ALA A 4 16.76 -17.24 16.25
C ALA A 4 17.81 -16.91 15.19
N LYS A 5 18.60 -17.91 14.74
CA LYS A 5 19.70 -17.71 13.77
C LYS A 5 19.28 -17.03 12.48
N ARG A 6 18.04 -17.28 12.00
CA ARG A 6 17.48 -16.64 10.79
C ARG A 6 17.41 -15.11 10.89
N LEU A 7 17.34 -14.54 12.11
CA LEU A 7 17.28 -13.10 12.34
C LEU A 7 18.62 -12.40 12.09
N GLN A 8 19.73 -13.16 12.09
CA GLN A 8 21.07 -12.62 11.80
C GLN A 8 21.23 -12.20 10.32
N ASN A 9 20.40 -12.77 9.44
CA ASN A 9 20.41 -12.48 8.00
C ASN A 9 19.28 -11.51 7.59
N LEU A 10 18.53 -10.95 8.55
CA LEU A 10 17.54 -9.92 8.23
C LEU A 10 18.26 -8.61 7.93
N GLY A 11 18.14 -8.16 6.69
CA GLY A 11 18.51 -6.83 6.26
C GLY A 11 17.32 -5.85 6.31
N THR A 12 17.59 -4.58 6.10
CA THR A 12 16.56 -3.60 5.79
C THR A 12 16.22 -3.62 4.30
N GLU A 13 15.10 -3.02 3.93
CA GLU A 13 14.76 -2.81 2.52
C GLU A 13 15.80 -1.86 1.88
N THR A 14 16.52 -2.35 0.89
CA THR A 14 17.67 -1.65 0.30
C THR A 14 17.31 -0.30 -0.32
N ALA A 15 16.08 -0.14 -0.85
CA ALA A 15 15.62 1.12 -1.42
C ALA A 15 15.65 2.27 -0.41
N PHE A 16 15.28 2.04 0.86
CA PHE A 16 15.36 3.05 1.91
C PHE A 16 16.80 3.37 2.33
N ALA A 17 17.68 2.39 2.33
CA ALA A 17 19.10 2.62 2.58
C ALA A 17 19.72 3.49 1.47
N VAL A 18 19.36 3.24 0.22
CA VAL A 18 19.78 4.07 -0.93
C VAL A 18 19.19 5.48 -0.82
N SER A 19 17.92 5.63 -0.38
CA SER A 19 17.30 6.94 -0.14
C SER A 19 18.08 7.76 0.88
N ALA A 20 18.51 7.16 1.98
CA ALA A 20 19.32 7.86 2.99
C ALA A 20 20.68 8.32 2.44
N THR A 21 21.34 7.46 1.66
CA THR A 21 22.61 7.81 1.00
C THR A 21 22.41 8.93 -0.04
N ALA A 22 21.33 8.89 -0.81
CA ALA A 22 20.98 9.90 -1.78
C ALA A 22 20.70 11.27 -1.11
N ALA A 23 20.00 11.25 0.02
CA ALA A 23 19.72 12.46 0.80
C ALA A 23 21.01 13.09 1.37
N ASP A 24 21.92 12.27 1.91
CA ASP A 24 23.24 12.74 2.38
C ASP A 24 24.06 13.34 1.23
N TRP A 25 24.05 12.70 0.05
CA TRP A 25 24.71 13.22 -1.14
C TRP A 25 24.14 14.56 -1.60
N ALA A 26 22.81 14.69 -1.60
CA ALA A 26 22.11 15.94 -1.93
C ALA A 26 22.42 17.05 -0.92
N SER A 27 22.53 16.75 0.37
CA SER A 27 22.84 17.73 1.42
C SER A 27 24.21 18.37 1.27
N ARG A 28 25.12 17.74 0.54
CA ARG A 28 26.47 18.24 0.18
C ARG A 28 26.47 19.09 -1.11
N GLY A 29 25.28 19.46 -1.62
CA GLY A 29 25.15 20.30 -2.82
C GLY A 29 25.22 19.54 -4.14
N ASN A 30 25.17 18.20 -4.14
CA ASN A 30 25.21 17.39 -5.35
C ASN A 30 23.82 17.14 -5.91
N THR A 31 23.73 17.02 -7.24
CA THR A 31 22.47 16.64 -7.91
C THR A 31 22.19 15.15 -7.72
N VAL A 32 20.96 14.82 -7.36
CA VAL A 32 20.44 13.44 -7.26
C VAL A 32 19.28 13.26 -8.22
N TYR A 33 19.30 12.15 -8.95
CA TYR A 33 18.19 11.69 -9.77
C TYR A 33 17.55 10.48 -9.09
N PRO A 34 16.35 10.61 -8.46
CA PRO A 34 15.82 9.63 -7.50
C PRO A 34 15.14 8.44 -8.17
N PHE A 35 15.85 7.66 -8.99
CA PHE A 35 15.32 6.44 -9.64
C PHE A 35 15.31 5.19 -8.75
N HIS A 36 15.74 5.30 -7.51
CA HIS A 36 15.86 4.19 -6.57
C HIS A 36 14.54 3.82 -5.87
N LEU A 37 13.54 4.70 -5.93
CA LEU A 37 12.23 4.48 -5.35
C LEU A 37 11.16 4.86 -6.39
N GLY A 38 10.24 3.93 -6.64
CA GLY A 38 9.05 4.21 -7.46
C GLY A 38 7.99 4.88 -6.60
N ASP A 39 7.86 6.18 -6.71
CA ASP A 39 6.82 6.95 -6.05
C ASP A 39 6.05 7.78 -7.09
N ILE A 40 4.74 7.90 -6.89
CA ILE A 40 3.89 8.67 -7.78
C ILE A 40 3.87 10.11 -7.28
N ASP A 41 4.36 11.04 -8.09
CA ASP A 41 4.41 12.48 -7.78
C ASP A 41 3.10 13.23 -8.13
N LEU A 42 2.12 12.53 -8.68
CA LEU A 42 0.81 13.08 -8.97
C LEU A 42 -0.03 13.18 -7.68
N ALA A 43 -0.68 14.31 -7.50
CA ALA A 43 -1.59 14.50 -6.37
C ALA A 43 -2.75 13.50 -6.43
N THR A 44 -3.17 13.01 -5.25
CA THR A 44 -4.38 12.19 -5.15
C THR A 44 -5.58 12.94 -5.71
N PRO A 45 -6.41 12.33 -6.58
CA PRO A 45 -7.59 12.97 -7.14
C PRO A 45 -8.52 13.57 -6.06
N ALA A 46 -9.05 14.77 -6.32
CA ALA A 46 -9.81 15.53 -5.34
C ALA A 46 -11.03 14.77 -4.81
N ASN A 47 -11.73 14.03 -5.65
CA ASN A 47 -12.88 13.21 -5.27
C ASN A 47 -12.51 12.11 -4.26
N ILE A 48 -11.30 11.55 -4.33
CA ILE A 48 -10.80 10.56 -3.37
C ILE A 48 -10.49 11.23 -2.03
N VAL A 49 -9.83 12.39 -2.06
CA VAL A 49 -9.52 13.17 -0.86
C VAL A 49 -10.81 13.60 -0.15
N GLU A 50 -11.79 14.09 -0.89
CA GLU A 50 -13.10 14.50 -0.35
C GLU A 50 -13.84 13.32 0.28
N ALA A 51 -13.87 12.16 -0.38
CA ALA A 51 -14.50 10.94 0.14
C ALA A 51 -13.83 10.47 1.44
N MET A 52 -12.51 10.52 1.52
CA MET A 52 -11.76 10.20 2.73
C MET A 52 -12.10 11.17 3.87
N ASN A 53 -12.06 12.47 3.62
CA ASN A 53 -12.37 13.49 4.62
C ASN A 53 -13.81 13.34 5.13
N LYS A 54 -14.75 13.07 4.22
CA LYS A 54 -16.13 12.78 4.60
C LYS A 54 -16.23 11.54 5.48
N ALA A 55 -15.55 10.46 5.15
CA ALA A 55 -15.58 9.24 5.96
C ALA A 55 -15.06 9.48 7.38
N ILE A 56 -14.00 10.29 7.53
CA ILE A 56 -13.47 10.70 8.84
C ILE A 56 -14.50 11.55 9.60
N ALA A 57 -15.10 12.53 8.94
CA ALA A 57 -16.11 13.38 9.54
C ALA A 57 -17.38 12.61 9.97
N ASP A 58 -17.74 11.56 9.22
CA ASP A 58 -18.81 10.63 9.54
C ASP A 58 -18.45 9.63 10.68
N GLY A 59 -17.28 9.74 11.29
CA GLY A 59 -16.81 8.87 12.38
C GLY A 59 -16.40 7.46 11.96
N LYS A 60 -16.13 7.20 10.67
CA LYS A 60 -15.71 5.89 10.16
C LYS A 60 -14.24 5.61 10.44
N THR A 61 -13.83 5.69 11.70
CA THR A 61 -12.44 5.57 12.17
C THR A 61 -12.21 4.34 13.07
N GLY A 62 -13.21 3.49 13.23
CA GLY A 62 -13.13 2.27 14.03
C GLY A 62 -12.60 1.06 13.25
N TYR A 63 -12.64 -0.10 13.90
CA TYR A 63 -12.31 -1.36 13.25
C TYR A 63 -13.25 -1.68 12.10
N CYS A 64 -12.71 -2.26 11.04
CA CYS A 64 -13.49 -2.83 9.94
C CYS A 64 -13.40 -4.36 9.95
N PRO A 65 -14.31 -5.07 9.25
CA PRO A 65 -14.20 -6.51 9.04
C PRO A 65 -12.85 -6.90 8.41
N GLY A 66 -12.30 -8.05 8.80
CA GLY A 66 -11.00 -8.53 8.32
C GLY A 66 -10.79 -8.52 6.80
N PRO A 67 -11.78 -8.93 5.98
CA PRO A 67 -11.65 -8.84 4.52
C PRO A 67 -11.91 -7.44 3.93
N GLY A 68 -12.26 -6.46 4.74
CA GLY A 68 -12.67 -5.12 4.31
C GLY A 68 -14.19 -4.91 4.37
N ILE A 69 -14.62 -3.65 4.26
CA ILE A 69 -16.05 -3.30 4.31
C ILE A 69 -16.78 -3.78 3.05
N ALA A 70 -18.02 -4.24 3.22
CA ALA A 70 -18.81 -4.81 2.12
C ALA A 70 -18.95 -3.87 0.91
N PRO A 71 -19.28 -2.57 1.05
CA PRO A 71 -19.41 -1.68 -0.10
C PRO A 71 -18.14 -1.56 -0.95
N LEU A 72 -16.94 -1.60 -0.33
CA LEU A 72 -15.68 -1.56 -1.08
C LEU A 72 -15.43 -2.88 -1.81
N ARG A 73 -15.70 -4.01 -1.17
CA ARG A 73 -15.53 -5.35 -1.76
C ARG A 73 -16.47 -5.55 -2.95
N GLU A 74 -17.73 -5.10 -2.82
CA GLU A 74 -18.73 -5.12 -3.90
C GLU A 74 -18.29 -4.26 -5.09
N ALA A 75 -17.84 -3.03 -4.82
CA ALA A 75 -17.35 -2.12 -5.87
C ALA A 75 -16.14 -2.69 -6.61
N LEU A 76 -15.18 -3.28 -5.89
CA LEU A 76 -14.01 -3.93 -6.47
C LEU A 76 -14.39 -5.15 -7.31
N ALA A 77 -15.30 -5.99 -6.84
CA ALA A 77 -15.80 -7.13 -7.62
C ALA A 77 -16.48 -6.67 -8.92
N ALA A 78 -17.33 -5.65 -8.84
CA ALA A 78 -18.00 -5.08 -10.02
C ALA A 78 -17.02 -4.49 -11.04
N ASP A 79 -16.00 -3.77 -10.58
CA ASP A 79 -14.97 -3.18 -11.44
C ASP A 79 -14.15 -4.25 -12.16
N ILE A 80 -13.68 -5.26 -11.43
CA ILE A 80 -12.92 -6.38 -12.00
C ILE A 80 -13.78 -7.15 -13.01
N ASN A 81 -15.05 -7.43 -12.69
CA ASN A 81 -15.97 -8.13 -13.60
C ASN A 81 -16.16 -7.34 -14.89
N SER A 82 -16.32 -6.02 -14.80
CA SER A 82 -16.45 -5.15 -15.96
C SER A 82 -15.19 -5.16 -16.84
N LEU A 83 -14.01 -5.16 -16.24
CA LEU A 83 -12.72 -5.09 -16.95
C LEU A 83 -12.29 -6.45 -17.53
N ARG A 84 -12.65 -7.56 -16.89
CA ARG A 84 -12.11 -8.89 -17.18
C ARG A 84 -13.15 -9.88 -17.67
N GLY A 85 -14.45 -9.53 -17.64
CA GLY A 85 -15.53 -10.46 -18.00
C GLY A 85 -15.67 -11.64 -17.03
N THR A 86 -15.38 -11.42 -15.76
CA THR A 86 -15.52 -12.41 -14.68
C THR A 86 -16.84 -12.23 -13.93
N ASP A 87 -17.16 -13.14 -13.02
CA ASP A 87 -18.39 -13.17 -12.23
C ASP A 87 -18.09 -13.16 -10.70
N TYR A 88 -17.03 -12.49 -10.27
CA TYR A 88 -16.66 -12.39 -8.87
C TYR A 88 -17.74 -11.68 -8.04
N THR A 89 -17.87 -12.13 -6.81
CA THR A 89 -18.69 -11.49 -5.78
C THR A 89 -17.81 -10.84 -4.71
N ALA A 90 -18.40 -10.11 -3.79
CA ALA A 90 -17.69 -9.56 -2.63
C ALA A 90 -16.91 -10.64 -1.84
N ASP A 91 -17.39 -11.89 -1.86
CA ASP A 91 -16.74 -12.98 -1.13
C ASP A 91 -15.42 -13.45 -1.77
N ASN A 92 -15.19 -13.08 -3.01
CA ASN A 92 -13.92 -13.32 -3.71
C ASN A 92 -12.89 -12.19 -3.49
N VAL A 93 -13.25 -11.14 -2.73
CA VAL A 93 -12.41 -9.95 -2.56
C VAL A 93 -11.96 -9.80 -1.11
N ILE A 94 -10.65 -9.65 -0.92
CA ILE A 94 -10.04 -9.27 0.37
C ILE A 94 -9.20 -8.01 0.15
N VAL A 95 -9.49 -6.97 0.93
CA VAL A 95 -8.75 -5.71 0.91
C VAL A 95 -7.59 -5.79 1.89
N GLN A 96 -6.40 -5.36 1.45
CA GLN A 96 -5.19 -5.35 2.28
C GLN A 96 -4.51 -3.98 2.24
N PRO A 97 -3.80 -3.58 3.31
CA PRO A 97 -3.05 -2.33 3.36
C PRO A 97 -1.77 -2.45 2.52
N GLY A 98 -1.87 -2.18 1.22
CA GLY A 98 -0.77 -2.29 0.26
C GLY A 98 -0.59 -3.69 -0.34
N GLY A 99 0.32 -3.82 -1.30
CA GLY A 99 0.55 -5.07 -2.04
C GLY A 99 1.39 -6.12 -1.30
N LYS A 100 2.28 -5.71 -0.40
CA LYS A 100 3.18 -6.65 0.32
C LYS A 100 2.44 -7.71 1.15
N PRO A 101 1.37 -7.39 1.90
CA PRO A 101 0.59 -8.41 2.61
C PRO A 101 -0.09 -9.43 1.69
N VAL A 102 -0.42 -9.04 0.46
CA VAL A 102 -0.98 -9.97 -0.54
C VAL A 102 0.05 -11.03 -0.89
N ILE A 103 1.28 -10.62 -1.24
CA ILE A 103 2.38 -11.54 -1.57
C ILE A 103 2.63 -12.52 -0.41
N THR A 104 2.72 -12.02 0.82
CA THR A 104 3.00 -12.84 2.01
C THR A 104 1.91 -13.88 2.30
N LYS A 105 0.68 -13.66 1.85
CA LYS A 105 -0.43 -14.60 2.05
C LYS A 105 -0.52 -15.68 0.98
N PHE A 106 0.12 -15.47 -0.17
CA PHE A 106 0.17 -16.45 -1.25
C PHE A 106 1.44 -17.32 -1.25
N LEU A 107 2.46 -16.94 -0.47
CA LEU A 107 3.71 -17.70 -0.27
C LEU A 107 3.66 -18.51 1.02
#